data_fb243c1ce13e4086b972f7f67a158ed3
#
_entry.id   fb243c1ce13e4086b972f7f67a158ed3
#
_cell.length_a   1.000
_cell.length_b   1.000
_cell.length_c   1.000
_cell.angle_alpha   90.00
_cell.angle_beta   90.00
_cell.angle_gamma   90.00
#
_symmetry.space_group_name_H-M   'P 1'
#
loop_
_entity.id
_entity.type
_entity.pdbx_description
1 polymer ?
#
loop_
_entity_poly.entity_id
_entity_poly.type
_entity_poly.pdbx_seq_one_letter_code
_entity_poly.pdbx_strand_id
1 'polypeptide(L)'
;MEKVFELHAHTCSQRLPIMQMQQVLQREMKWTGTYKICLLSILHSGDHHKITTDRTQNVKNLFLKHQLRKKAYAFASLQHPLQNVDADTWATMLYEQAQQYNKVGFDGIKMLEGYPSLRKIMGIPLCDEIYDKYYAYMEENQIPIIMHLANPEENWDINIADEHSIKVGRVYDESYPSKQELQEEVFAILDKFPNLCLTLAHMGFMSHNVEDAERFMSYKNTRLDVTPGGEQLIYMAEHWDIWKGFFEKYQDRILYGTDFYPFEANTEQDRIVAIKRRTQFIRQMFETNGEHTYLRTAFKGVLLNKKIRKKIYRKNAENYLKKRKVIDLEYIKREAKALMNETTDVAMYCKEDMEYILQKLGAR
;
A
#
# COMPACT_ATOMS: atom_id res chain seq x y z
N MET A 1 17.15 11.42 -15.21
CA MET A 1 16.05 11.23 -14.25
C MET A 1 16.62 10.57 -12.98
N GLU A 2 16.35 11.12 -11.80
CA GLU A 2 16.77 10.53 -10.52
C GLU A 2 16.07 9.18 -10.31
N LYS A 3 16.83 8.15 -9.90
CA LYS A 3 16.27 6.81 -9.69
C LYS A 3 15.40 6.78 -8.43
N VAL A 4 14.27 6.08 -8.50
CA VAL A 4 13.33 5.91 -7.39
C VAL A 4 13.20 4.44 -6.99
N PHE A 5 12.97 4.21 -5.71
CA PHE A 5 12.50 2.93 -5.18
C PHE A 5 10.98 3.07 -4.94
N GLU A 6 10.19 2.50 -5.82
CA GLU A 6 8.74 2.48 -5.71
C GLU A 6 8.31 1.56 -4.59
N LEU A 7 7.82 2.13 -3.48
CA LEU A 7 7.42 1.35 -2.31
C LEU A 7 5.93 0.97 -2.34
N HIS A 8 5.12 1.63 -3.16
CA HIS A 8 3.66 1.50 -3.12
C HIS A 8 3.09 1.22 -4.51
N ALA A 9 3.25 -0.04 -4.95
CA ALA A 9 2.67 -0.51 -6.21
C ALA A 9 1.77 -1.72 -5.97
N HIS A 10 0.61 -1.74 -6.61
CA HIS A 10 -0.37 -2.82 -6.53
C HIS A 10 -0.39 -3.66 -7.80
N THR A 11 -0.76 -4.93 -7.66
CA THR A 11 -0.93 -5.88 -8.77
C THR A 11 -2.35 -6.48 -8.79
N CYS A 12 -3.27 -5.79 -8.14
CA CYS A 12 -4.66 -6.25 -7.95
C CYS A 12 -5.55 -6.13 -9.19
N SER A 13 -4.99 -5.78 -10.36
CA SER A 13 -5.79 -5.77 -11.58
C SER A 13 -6.29 -7.17 -11.89
N GLN A 14 -7.57 -7.39 -11.70
CA GLN A 14 -8.26 -8.63 -12.05
C GLN A 14 -8.34 -8.85 -13.56
N ARG A 15 -8.16 -7.78 -14.34
CA ARG A 15 -8.37 -7.76 -15.77
C ARG A 15 -7.08 -7.92 -16.57
N LEU A 16 -5.94 -8.11 -15.90
CA LEU A 16 -4.64 -8.26 -16.53
C LEU A 16 -4.02 -9.61 -16.14
N PRO A 17 -3.83 -10.54 -17.08
CA PRO A 17 -3.13 -11.79 -16.83
C PRO A 17 -1.72 -11.55 -16.31
N ILE A 18 -1.21 -12.44 -15.45
CA ILE A 18 0.09 -12.25 -14.77
C ILE A 18 1.26 -12.12 -15.74
N MET A 19 1.19 -12.77 -16.90
CA MET A 19 2.21 -12.64 -17.94
C MET A 19 2.28 -11.21 -18.48
N GLN A 20 1.13 -10.58 -18.73
CA GLN A 20 1.06 -9.18 -19.17
C GLN A 20 1.46 -8.23 -18.04
N MET A 21 1.05 -8.51 -16.82
CA MET A 21 1.39 -7.73 -15.64
C MET A 21 2.90 -7.64 -15.44
N GLN A 22 3.63 -8.73 -15.60
CA GLN A 22 5.09 -8.74 -15.55
C GLN A 22 5.71 -7.79 -16.58
N GLN A 23 5.21 -7.81 -17.82
CA GLN A 23 5.68 -6.91 -18.89
C GLN A 23 5.37 -5.45 -18.59
N VAL A 24 4.16 -5.16 -18.08
CA VAL A 24 3.75 -3.80 -17.69
C VAL A 24 4.65 -3.27 -16.58
N LEU A 25 4.91 -4.05 -15.52
CA LEU A 25 5.81 -3.66 -14.44
C LEU A 25 7.23 -3.36 -14.95
N GLN A 26 7.77 -4.18 -15.84
CA GLN A 26 9.11 -3.96 -16.41
C GLN A 26 9.19 -2.68 -17.24
N ARG A 27 8.14 -2.36 -18.01
CA ARG A 27 8.03 -1.13 -18.80
C ARG A 27 7.88 0.09 -17.91
N GLU A 28 6.98 0.01 -16.92
CA GLU A 28 6.77 1.05 -15.94
C GLU A 28 8.08 1.41 -15.24
N MET A 29 8.79 0.43 -14.70
CA MET A 29 10.09 0.64 -14.07
C MET A 29 11.08 1.37 -14.99
N LYS A 30 11.06 1.06 -16.30
CA LYS A 30 11.91 1.73 -17.29
C LYS A 30 11.50 3.18 -17.51
N TRP A 31 10.19 3.45 -17.61
CA TRP A 31 9.67 4.78 -17.96
C TRP A 31 9.72 5.78 -16.81
N THR A 32 9.57 5.31 -15.59
CA THR A 32 9.53 6.15 -14.37
C THR A 32 10.90 6.33 -13.71
N GLY A 33 11.91 5.56 -14.15
CA GLY A 33 13.22 5.50 -13.50
C GLY A 33 13.23 4.68 -12.21
N THR A 34 12.21 3.83 -12.03
CA THR A 34 12.12 2.89 -10.91
C THR A 34 13.15 1.79 -11.05
N TYR A 35 14.06 1.69 -10.11
CA TYR A 35 15.09 0.64 -10.13
C TYR A 35 14.77 -0.53 -9.21
N LYS A 36 13.92 -0.31 -8.21
CA LYS A 36 13.33 -1.32 -7.33
C LYS A 36 11.86 -0.99 -7.08
N ILE A 37 11.05 -2.03 -6.89
CA ILE A 37 9.60 -1.94 -6.69
C ILE A 37 9.16 -2.84 -5.54
N CYS A 38 8.23 -2.38 -4.73
CA CYS A 38 7.52 -3.18 -3.74
C CYS A 38 6.08 -3.42 -4.20
N LEU A 39 5.70 -4.69 -4.27
CA LEU A 39 4.39 -5.14 -4.73
C LEU A 39 3.51 -5.39 -3.50
N LEU A 40 2.47 -4.58 -3.34
CA LEU A 40 1.56 -4.65 -2.21
C LEU A 40 0.31 -5.43 -2.60
N SER A 41 0.03 -6.51 -1.90
CA SER A 41 -1.26 -7.19 -1.98
C SER A 41 -2.31 -6.41 -1.19
N ILE A 42 -3.56 -6.47 -1.62
CA ILE A 42 -4.68 -5.87 -0.90
C ILE A 42 -5.82 -6.87 -0.74
N LEU A 43 -6.63 -6.64 0.28
CA LEU A 43 -7.63 -7.57 0.81
C LEU A 43 -8.85 -7.78 -0.11
N HIS A 44 -9.01 -7.01 -1.16
CA HIS A 44 -10.20 -7.05 -1.97
C HIS A 44 -9.92 -7.34 -3.44
N SER A 45 -10.89 -7.92 -4.10
CA SER A 45 -10.87 -8.28 -5.52
C SER A 45 -11.31 -7.15 -6.46
N GLY A 46 -11.26 -5.90 -6.04
CA GLY A 46 -11.71 -4.72 -6.80
C GLY A 46 -13.02 -4.08 -6.29
N ASP A 47 -13.74 -4.74 -5.40
CA ASP A 47 -14.90 -4.19 -4.71
C ASP A 47 -14.50 -3.82 -3.26
N HIS A 48 -14.36 -2.52 -2.99
CA HIS A 48 -13.99 -1.99 -1.67
C HIS A 48 -15.05 -2.22 -0.57
N HIS A 49 -16.17 -2.86 -0.92
CA HIS A 49 -17.27 -3.16 -0.02
C HIS A 49 -17.34 -4.63 0.37
N LYS A 50 -16.32 -5.44 0.04
CA LYS A 50 -16.29 -6.86 0.39
C LYS A 50 -14.94 -7.28 0.94
N ILE A 51 -14.95 -7.98 2.06
CA ILE A 51 -13.80 -8.73 2.54
C ILE A 51 -13.71 -10.02 1.72
N THR A 52 -12.51 -10.39 1.32
CA THR A 52 -12.28 -11.63 0.58
C THR A 52 -11.26 -12.50 1.28
N THR A 53 -11.42 -13.80 1.16
CA THR A 53 -10.38 -14.79 1.48
C THR A 53 -9.44 -15.04 0.30
N ASP A 54 -9.60 -14.29 -0.79
CA ASP A 54 -8.80 -14.45 -2.00
C ASP A 54 -7.33 -14.11 -1.74
N ARG A 55 -6.49 -15.13 -1.75
CA ARG A 55 -5.03 -15.00 -1.61
C ARG A 55 -4.28 -15.02 -2.95
N THR A 56 -5.02 -14.92 -4.06
CA THR A 56 -4.45 -14.91 -5.42
C THR A 56 -3.39 -13.84 -5.58
N GLN A 57 -3.62 -12.64 -5.05
CA GLN A 57 -2.65 -11.54 -5.11
C GLN A 57 -1.36 -11.88 -4.34
N ASN A 58 -1.44 -12.53 -3.19
CA ASN A 58 -0.27 -12.96 -2.44
C ASN A 58 0.60 -13.91 -3.27
N VAL A 59 -0.01 -14.91 -3.90
CA VAL A 59 0.70 -15.87 -4.76
C VAL A 59 1.32 -15.17 -5.97
N LYS A 60 0.55 -14.33 -6.65
CA LYS A 60 1.02 -13.55 -7.82
C LYS A 60 2.19 -12.63 -7.45
N ASN A 61 2.13 -11.94 -6.32
CA ASN A 61 3.19 -11.03 -5.88
C ASN A 61 4.47 -11.75 -5.51
N LEU A 62 4.42 -12.91 -4.85
CA LEU A 62 5.60 -13.73 -4.61
C LEU A 62 6.22 -14.24 -5.92
N PHE A 63 5.40 -14.68 -6.87
CA PHE A 63 5.87 -15.09 -8.18
C PHE A 63 6.53 -13.93 -8.94
N LEU A 64 5.90 -12.76 -8.99
CA LEU A 64 6.48 -11.57 -9.61
C LEU A 64 7.77 -11.12 -8.93
N LYS A 65 7.83 -11.19 -7.60
CA LYS A 65 9.07 -10.97 -6.83
C LYS A 65 10.18 -11.94 -7.26
N HIS A 66 9.83 -13.23 -7.51
CA HIS A 66 10.77 -14.23 -8.04
C HIS A 66 11.26 -13.84 -9.45
N GLN A 67 10.34 -13.50 -10.36
CA GLN A 67 10.66 -13.16 -11.75
C GLN A 67 11.49 -11.87 -11.87
N LEU A 68 11.18 -10.85 -11.08
CA LEU A 68 11.92 -9.58 -11.07
C LEU A 68 13.21 -9.62 -10.23
N ARG A 69 13.48 -10.72 -9.55
CA ARG A 69 14.70 -11.00 -8.78
C ARG A 69 15.01 -9.91 -7.74
N LYS A 70 16.25 -9.39 -7.73
CA LYS A 70 16.73 -8.37 -6.77
C LYS A 70 16.02 -7.00 -6.91
N LYS A 71 15.18 -6.83 -7.94
CA LYS A 71 14.46 -5.56 -8.18
C LYS A 71 13.12 -5.47 -7.49
N ALA A 72 12.55 -6.60 -7.01
CA ALA A 72 11.23 -6.61 -6.40
C ALA A 72 11.22 -7.11 -4.96
N TYR A 73 10.32 -6.51 -4.20
CA TYR A 73 9.88 -6.89 -2.86
C TYR A 73 8.38 -7.19 -2.92
N ALA A 74 7.85 -7.92 -1.95
CA ALA A 74 6.41 -8.21 -1.89
C ALA A 74 5.91 -8.14 -0.46
N PHE A 75 4.75 -7.48 -0.27
CA PHE A 75 4.01 -7.44 0.98
C PHE A 75 2.71 -8.22 0.80
N ALA A 76 2.44 -9.12 1.73
CA ALA A 76 1.18 -9.88 1.75
C ALA A 76 0.03 -9.03 2.28
N SER A 77 -1.20 -9.38 1.93
CA SER A 77 -2.41 -8.98 2.66
C SER A 77 -2.84 -10.11 3.59
N LEU A 78 -3.37 -9.75 4.75
CA LEU A 78 -4.03 -10.69 5.66
C LEU A 78 -5.36 -11.15 5.06
N GLN A 79 -5.82 -12.31 5.48
CA GLN A 79 -7.13 -12.83 5.15
C GLN A 79 -7.96 -12.89 6.44
N HIS A 80 -9.20 -12.47 6.33
CA HIS A 80 -10.14 -12.49 7.45
C HIS A 80 -11.22 -13.56 7.24
N PRO A 81 -11.76 -14.14 8.29
CA PRO A 81 -12.80 -15.15 8.16
C PRO A 81 -14.08 -14.52 7.58
N LEU A 82 -14.74 -15.26 6.66
CA LEU A 82 -16.03 -14.85 6.09
C LEU A 82 -17.23 -15.23 6.99
N GLN A 83 -17.00 -16.06 7.99
CA GLN A 83 -18.01 -16.53 8.92
C GLN A 83 -17.67 -16.08 10.33
N ASN A 84 -18.67 -16.00 11.19
CA ASN A 84 -18.49 -15.73 12.60
C ASN A 84 -17.63 -16.81 13.23
N VAL A 85 -16.41 -16.48 13.53
CA VAL A 85 -15.48 -17.27 14.36
C VAL A 85 -15.29 -16.54 15.69
N ASP A 86 -14.93 -17.27 16.73
CA ASP A 86 -14.59 -16.64 18.00
C ASP A 86 -13.29 -15.82 17.89
N ALA A 87 -13.14 -14.87 18.80
CA ALA A 87 -12.04 -13.91 18.78
C ALA A 87 -10.65 -14.57 18.88
N ASP A 88 -10.52 -15.64 19.68
CA ASP A 88 -9.23 -16.33 19.84
C ASP A 88 -8.82 -17.10 18.58
N THR A 89 -9.78 -17.74 17.93
CA THR A 89 -9.58 -18.38 16.61
C THR A 89 -9.15 -17.34 15.58
N TRP A 90 -9.82 -16.19 15.51
CA TRP A 90 -9.45 -15.11 14.57
C TRP A 90 -8.06 -14.55 14.86
N ALA A 91 -7.76 -14.25 16.13
CA ALA A 91 -6.43 -13.79 16.56
C ALA A 91 -5.33 -14.79 16.18
N THR A 92 -5.60 -16.07 16.37
CA THR A 92 -4.66 -17.14 16.02
C THR A 92 -4.44 -17.22 14.50
N MET A 93 -5.50 -17.10 13.70
CA MET A 93 -5.39 -17.06 12.23
C MET A 93 -4.52 -15.90 11.74
N LEU A 94 -4.67 -14.69 12.27
CA LEU A 94 -3.85 -13.53 11.88
C LEU A 94 -2.38 -13.73 12.25
N TYR A 95 -2.12 -14.23 13.44
CA TYR A 95 -0.77 -14.53 13.92
C TYR A 95 -0.08 -15.61 13.06
N GLU A 96 -0.75 -16.72 12.77
CA GLU A 96 -0.20 -17.79 11.94
C GLU A 96 0.06 -17.36 10.51
N GLN A 97 -0.83 -16.51 9.93
CA GLN A 97 -0.60 -15.92 8.61
C GLN A 97 0.67 -15.05 8.61
N ALA A 98 0.86 -14.20 9.63
CA ALA A 98 2.06 -13.36 9.72
C ALA A 98 3.34 -14.20 9.78
N GLN A 99 3.33 -15.28 10.58
CA GLN A 99 4.44 -16.23 10.67
C GLN A 99 4.71 -16.90 9.32
N GLN A 100 3.64 -17.41 8.67
CA GLN A 100 3.74 -18.07 7.38
C GLN A 100 4.30 -17.13 6.31
N TYR A 101 3.74 -15.91 6.18
CA TYR A 101 4.18 -14.96 5.17
C TYR A 101 5.63 -14.52 5.37
N ASN A 102 6.04 -14.31 6.61
CA ASN A 102 7.44 -14.04 6.94
C ASN A 102 8.37 -15.20 6.53
N LYS A 103 7.95 -16.44 6.78
CA LYS A 103 8.72 -17.67 6.47
C LYS A 103 8.84 -17.92 4.97
N VAL A 104 7.76 -17.74 4.20
CA VAL A 104 7.72 -18.06 2.76
C VAL A 104 8.27 -16.97 1.88
N GLY A 105 8.63 -15.82 2.45
CA GLY A 105 9.43 -14.84 1.75
C GLY A 105 8.74 -13.53 1.41
N PHE A 106 7.65 -13.15 2.08
CA PHE A 106 7.17 -11.77 2.04
C PHE A 106 8.08 -10.85 2.86
N ASP A 107 8.25 -9.62 2.41
CA ASP A 107 9.12 -8.64 3.06
C ASP A 107 8.36 -7.80 4.11
N GLY A 108 7.04 -7.90 4.15
CA GLY A 108 6.14 -7.23 5.08
C GLY A 108 4.67 -7.54 4.81
N ILE A 109 3.79 -6.83 5.51
CA ILE A 109 2.34 -6.94 5.41
C ILE A 109 1.77 -5.58 4.95
N LYS A 110 0.84 -5.61 3.97
CA LYS A 110 -0.01 -4.48 3.61
C LYS A 110 -1.35 -4.66 4.30
N MET A 111 -1.72 -3.70 5.13
CA MET A 111 -3.04 -3.61 5.74
C MET A 111 -3.89 -2.59 4.99
N LEU A 112 -5.10 -3.00 4.61
CA LEU A 112 -6.14 -2.14 4.05
C LEU A 112 -7.31 -1.95 5.04
N GLU A 113 -7.23 -2.60 6.18
CA GLU A 113 -8.25 -2.66 7.22
C GLU A 113 -8.59 -1.28 7.81
N GLY A 114 -7.68 -0.30 7.69
CA GLY A 114 -7.92 1.09 8.05
C GLY A 114 -8.68 1.90 7.00
N TYR A 115 -9.04 1.29 5.86
CA TYR A 115 -9.92 1.91 4.88
C TYR A 115 -11.36 1.96 5.43
N PRO A 116 -12.05 3.13 5.46
CA PRO A 116 -13.29 3.31 6.21
C PRO A 116 -14.38 2.27 5.92
N SER A 117 -14.58 1.91 4.64
CA SER A 117 -15.58 0.90 4.26
C SER A 117 -15.22 -0.49 4.76
N LEU A 118 -13.95 -0.88 4.70
CA LEU A 118 -13.51 -2.18 5.22
C LEU A 118 -13.57 -2.22 6.73
N ARG A 119 -13.14 -1.16 7.41
CA ARG A 119 -13.22 -1.04 8.87
C ARG A 119 -14.67 -1.17 9.35
N LYS A 120 -15.63 -0.53 8.65
CA LYS A 120 -17.07 -0.66 8.92
C LYS A 120 -17.56 -2.09 8.75
N ILE A 121 -17.20 -2.75 7.63
CA ILE A 121 -17.63 -4.13 7.34
C ILE A 121 -17.06 -5.12 8.37
N MET A 122 -15.82 -4.94 8.77
CA MET A 122 -15.16 -5.80 9.75
C MET A 122 -15.75 -5.64 11.15
N GLY A 123 -16.26 -4.44 11.48
CA GLY A 123 -16.93 -4.15 12.75
C GLY A 123 -16.00 -4.13 13.96
N ILE A 124 -14.68 -4.29 13.79
CA ILE A 124 -13.70 -4.32 14.87
C ILE A 124 -12.65 -3.19 14.71
N PRO A 125 -12.26 -2.50 15.80
CA PRO A 125 -11.19 -1.51 15.78
C PRO A 125 -9.84 -2.10 15.34
N LEU A 126 -8.98 -1.29 14.72
CA LEU A 126 -7.61 -1.71 14.38
C LEU A 126 -6.77 -2.04 15.63
N CYS A 127 -7.12 -1.44 16.78
CA CYS A 127 -6.49 -1.68 18.08
C CYS A 127 -7.17 -2.78 18.92
N ASP A 128 -8.12 -3.52 18.32
CA ASP A 128 -8.80 -4.64 18.99
C ASP A 128 -7.80 -5.74 19.38
N GLU A 129 -8.06 -6.41 20.50
CA GLU A 129 -7.20 -7.48 21.05
C GLU A 129 -7.02 -8.67 20.09
N ILE A 130 -7.91 -8.84 19.11
CA ILE A 130 -7.78 -9.82 18.03
C ILE A 130 -6.47 -9.61 17.26
N TYR A 131 -5.98 -8.38 17.14
CA TYR A 131 -4.72 -8.08 16.46
C TYR A 131 -3.49 -8.18 17.37
N ASP A 132 -3.62 -8.34 18.68
CA ASP A 132 -2.51 -8.26 19.61
C ASP A 132 -1.39 -9.27 19.34
N LYS A 133 -1.74 -10.55 19.16
CA LYS A 133 -0.77 -11.60 18.82
C LYS A 133 -0.03 -11.29 17.51
N TYR A 134 -0.76 -10.73 16.54
CA TYR A 134 -0.21 -10.30 15.26
C TYR A 134 0.75 -9.12 15.41
N TYR A 135 0.34 -8.03 16.06
CA TYR A 135 1.21 -6.86 16.24
C TYR A 135 2.44 -7.17 17.09
N ALA A 136 2.29 -7.95 18.16
CA ALA A 136 3.43 -8.40 18.98
C ALA A 136 4.46 -9.16 18.14
N TYR A 137 4.01 -10.10 17.30
CA TYR A 137 4.90 -10.83 16.39
C TYR A 137 5.59 -9.93 15.36
N MET A 138 4.86 -8.98 14.79
CA MET A 138 5.41 -8.02 13.82
C MET A 138 6.45 -7.11 14.47
N GLU A 139 6.18 -6.63 15.70
CA GLU A 139 7.11 -5.82 16.47
C GLU A 139 8.37 -6.59 16.85
N GLU A 140 8.23 -7.78 17.45
CA GLU A 140 9.35 -8.62 17.90
C GLU A 140 10.30 -8.94 16.74
N ASN A 141 9.75 -9.26 15.59
CA ASN A 141 10.52 -9.64 14.40
C ASN A 141 10.88 -8.46 13.49
N GLN A 142 10.51 -7.23 13.87
CA GLN A 142 10.73 -5.99 13.11
C GLN A 142 10.27 -6.13 11.64
N ILE A 143 9.11 -6.76 11.44
CA ILE A 143 8.53 -6.96 10.12
C ILE A 143 7.74 -5.70 9.72
N PRO A 144 8.01 -5.13 8.54
CA PRO A 144 7.31 -3.95 8.07
C PRO A 144 5.80 -4.13 7.87
N ILE A 145 5.02 -3.15 8.33
CA ILE A 145 3.60 -2.99 7.99
C ILE A 145 3.45 -1.70 7.17
N ILE A 146 2.74 -1.77 6.04
CA ILE A 146 2.24 -0.59 5.32
C ILE A 146 0.73 -0.60 5.47
N MET A 147 0.18 0.39 6.16
CA MET A 147 -1.25 0.49 6.44
C MET A 147 -1.87 1.63 5.63
N HIS A 148 -2.98 1.37 4.98
CA HIS A 148 -3.89 2.41 4.51
C HIS A 148 -4.80 2.80 5.68
N LEU A 149 -4.76 4.06 6.06
CA LEU A 149 -5.54 4.60 7.16
C LEU A 149 -6.40 5.75 6.65
N ALA A 150 -7.70 5.68 6.90
CA ALA A 150 -8.65 6.73 6.52
C ALA A 150 -8.71 7.01 5.00
N ASN A 151 -9.16 8.20 4.65
CA ASN A 151 -9.23 8.81 3.32
C ASN A 151 -9.10 10.34 3.46
N PRO A 152 -9.08 11.12 2.36
CA PRO A 152 -9.13 12.59 2.43
C PRO A 152 -10.29 13.11 3.29
N GLU A 153 -10.09 14.23 3.97
CA GLU A 153 -11.07 14.89 4.87
C GLU A 153 -12.42 15.08 4.18
N GLU A 154 -12.37 15.47 2.93
CA GLU A 154 -13.55 15.80 2.10
C GLU A 154 -14.49 14.60 1.93
N ASN A 155 -14.02 13.39 2.13
CA ASN A 155 -14.86 12.19 2.03
C ASN A 155 -15.87 12.04 3.18
N TRP A 156 -15.72 12.82 4.27
CA TRP A 156 -16.72 12.87 5.36
C TRP A 156 -17.73 14.03 5.25
N ASP A 157 -17.68 14.80 4.13
CA ASP A 157 -18.66 15.85 3.85
C ASP A 157 -19.14 15.76 2.41
N ILE A 158 -20.40 15.35 2.21
CA ILE A 158 -21.01 15.21 0.88
C ILE A 158 -21.03 16.53 0.09
N ASN A 159 -20.97 17.68 0.77
CA ASN A 159 -21.06 18.98 0.11
C ASN A 159 -19.73 19.39 -0.54
N ILE A 160 -18.62 18.82 -0.10
CA ILE A 160 -17.27 19.14 -0.60
C ILE A 160 -16.55 17.92 -1.22
N ALA A 161 -17.12 16.72 -1.08
CA ALA A 161 -16.59 15.51 -1.71
C ALA A 161 -16.57 15.65 -3.23
N ASP A 162 -15.48 15.17 -3.86
CA ASP A 162 -15.38 15.22 -5.32
C ASP A 162 -16.35 14.23 -6.01
N GLU A 163 -16.72 14.54 -7.26
CA GLU A 163 -17.68 13.74 -8.05
C GLU A 163 -17.26 12.26 -8.19
N HIS A 164 -15.96 11.99 -8.25
CA HIS A 164 -15.47 10.62 -8.35
C HIS A 164 -15.71 9.87 -7.04
N SER A 165 -15.40 10.49 -5.90
CA SER A 165 -15.64 9.92 -4.57
C SER A 165 -17.11 9.62 -4.35
N ILE A 166 -18.00 10.53 -4.73
CA ILE A 166 -19.47 10.32 -4.68
C ILE A 166 -19.86 9.11 -5.55
N LYS A 167 -19.40 9.10 -6.79
CA LYS A 167 -19.74 8.04 -7.77
C LYS A 167 -19.31 6.64 -7.34
N VAL A 168 -18.18 6.53 -6.64
CA VAL A 168 -17.62 5.23 -6.21
C VAL A 168 -17.95 4.88 -4.76
N GLY A 169 -18.85 5.63 -4.11
CA GLY A 169 -19.30 5.36 -2.75
C GLY A 169 -18.24 5.62 -1.67
N ARG A 170 -17.39 6.60 -1.88
CA ARG A 170 -16.35 7.03 -0.92
C ARG A 170 -16.79 8.29 -0.16
N VAL A 171 -18.05 8.38 0.19
CA VAL A 171 -18.57 9.42 1.07
C VAL A 171 -19.11 8.74 2.32
N TYR A 172 -18.66 9.22 3.47
CA TYR A 172 -18.82 8.54 4.75
C TYR A 172 -19.75 9.38 5.65
N ASP A 173 -20.84 8.77 6.06
CA ASP A 173 -21.78 9.31 7.04
C ASP A 173 -21.45 8.78 8.46
N GLU A 174 -22.29 9.10 9.44
CA GLU A 174 -22.14 8.70 10.85
C GLU A 174 -22.17 7.18 11.08
N SER A 175 -22.51 6.38 10.08
CA SER A 175 -22.44 4.91 10.16
C SER A 175 -21.05 4.33 9.90
N TYR A 176 -20.11 5.18 9.46
CA TYR A 176 -18.69 4.85 9.29
C TYR A 176 -17.87 5.36 10.47
N PRO A 177 -16.72 4.73 10.76
CA PRO A 177 -15.79 5.34 11.71
C PRO A 177 -15.37 6.73 11.20
N SER A 178 -15.32 7.69 12.10
CA SER A 178 -14.76 9.00 11.79
C SER A 178 -13.26 8.90 11.48
N LYS A 179 -12.73 9.89 10.80
CA LYS A 179 -11.30 9.97 10.54
C LYS A 179 -10.49 10.01 11.82
N GLN A 180 -10.99 10.76 12.82
CA GLN A 180 -10.34 10.86 14.12
C GLN A 180 -10.32 9.53 14.86
N GLU A 181 -11.42 8.76 14.86
CA GLU A 181 -11.45 7.42 15.45
C GLU A 181 -10.41 6.51 14.83
N LEU A 182 -10.31 6.49 13.50
CA LEU A 182 -9.30 5.69 12.79
C LEU A 182 -7.86 6.08 13.18
N GLN A 183 -7.59 7.37 13.36
CA GLN A 183 -6.29 7.87 13.80
C GLN A 183 -5.99 7.46 15.25
N GLU A 184 -6.94 7.61 16.17
CA GLU A 184 -6.76 7.21 17.56
C GLU A 184 -6.60 5.69 17.72
N GLU A 185 -7.24 4.87 16.88
CA GLU A 185 -6.98 3.43 16.85
C GLU A 185 -5.51 3.13 16.54
N VAL A 186 -4.88 3.85 15.61
CA VAL A 186 -3.45 3.70 15.29
C VAL A 186 -2.56 4.17 16.44
N PHE A 187 -2.91 5.26 17.12
CA PHE A 187 -2.15 5.71 18.28
C PHE A 187 -2.25 4.70 19.43
N ALA A 188 -3.43 4.12 19.65
CA ALA A 188 -3.60 3.04 20.64
C ALA A 188 -2.74 1.80 20.33
N ILE A 189 -2.61 1.43 19.04
CA ILE A 189 -1.69 0.37 18.62
C ILE A 189 -0.25 0.74 18.97
N LEU A 190 0.19 1.96 18.67
CA LEU A 190 1.57 2.39 18.87
C LEU A 190 1.90 2.61 20.36
N ASP A 191 0.93 2.97 21.18
CA ASP A 191 1.10 3.02 22.64
C ASP A 191 1.33 1.62 23.23
N LYS A 192 0.66 0.61 22.70
CA LYS A 192 0.79 -0.79 23.10
C LYS A 192 2.03 -1.47 22.49
N PHE A 193 2.38 -1.11 21.24
CA PHE A 193 3.50 -1.67 20.47
C PHE A 193 4.42 -0.54 19.96
N PRO A 194 5.19 0.12 20.84
CA PRO A 194 5.91 1.36 20.49
C PRO A 194 7.09 1.18 19.52
N ASN A 195 7.54 -0.04 19.32
CA ASN A 195 8.61 -0.35 18.39
C ASN A 195 8.12 -0.97 17.07
N LEU A 196 6.79 -1.00 16.85
CA LEU A 196 6.19 -1.54 15.65
C LEU A 196 6.70 -0.80 14.41
N CYS A 197 7.10 -1.56 13.39
CA CYS A 197 7.62 -1.02 12.13
C CYS A 197 6.47 -0.65 11.20
N LEU A 198 5.79 0.48 11.47
CA LEU A 198 4.57 0.92 10.82
C LEU A 198 4.80 2.08 9.85
N THR A 199 4.32 1.92 8.62
CA THR A 199 4.24 2.99 7.61
C THR A 199 2.78 3.29 7.32
N LEU A 200 2.36 4.55 7.42
CA LEU A 200 1.06 4.98 6.90
C LEU A 200 1.22 5.45 5.46
N ALA A 201 0.37 4.90 4.59
CA ALA A 201 0.27 5.30 3.20
C ALA A 201 -0.34 6.71 3.06
N HIS A 202 -0.08 7.38 1.94
CA HIS A 202 -0.69 8.68 1.61
C HIS A 202 -0.52 9.74 2.69
N MET A 203 0.67 9.81 3.31
CA MET A 203 0.94 10.70 4.47
C MET A 203 -0.05 10.51 5.63
N GLY A 204 -0.69 9.32 5.73
CA GLY A 204 -1.74 9.03 6.72
C GLY A 204 -2.98 9.90 6.57
N PHE A 205 -3.16 10.55 5.42
CA PHE A 205 -4.19 11.58 5.19
C PHE A 205 -4.19 12.69 6.26
N MET A 206 -3.01 13.02 6.81
CA MET A 206 -2.81 14.04 7.85
C MET A 206 -2.41 15.41 7.29
N SER A 207 -2.63 15.69 6.00
CA SER A 207 -2.17 16.94 5.36
C SER A 207 -2.76 18.21 5.98
N HIS A 208 -3.92 18.12 6.61
CA HIS A 208 -4.60 19.23 7.29
C HIS A 208 -4.18 19.41 8.76
N ASN A 209 -3.43 18.45 9.32
CA ASN A 209 -3.03 18.45 10.71
C ASN A 209 -1.58 17.95 10.87
N VAL A 210 -0.63 18.89 10.90
CA VAL A 210 0.78 18.57 11.06
C VAL A 210 1.10 18.02 12.44
N GLU A 211 0.33 18.38 13.46
CA GLU A 211 0.48 17.93 14.84
C GLU A 211 0.22 16.42 14.95
N ASP A 212 -0.80 15.89 14.28
CA ASP A 212 -1.06 14.44 14.22
C ASP A 212 0.06 13.71 13.47
N ALA A 213 0.55 14.29 12.38
CA ALA A 213 1.70 13.74 11.66
C ALA A 213 2.96 13.74 12.54
N GLU A 214 3.20 14.80 13.33
CA GLU A 214 4.30 14.85 14.28
C GLU A 214 4.12 13.87 15.45
N ARG A 215 2.90 13.73 15.98
CA ARG A 215 2.56 12.73 17.00
C ARG A 215 2.87 11.32 16.49
N PHE A 216 2.42 11.00 15.27
CA PHE A 216 2.73 9.71 14.64
C PHE A 216 4.23 9.49 14.44
N MET A 217 4.94 10.52 13.97
CA MET A 217 6.38 10.44 13.76
C MET A 217 7.21 10.54 15.05
N SER A 218 6.60 10.80 16.21
CA SER A 218 7.28 10.73 17.51
C SER A 218 7.63 9.30 17.91
N TYR A 219 6.87 8.30 17.45
CA TYR A 219 7.23 6.89 17.61
C TYR A 219 8.42 6.55 16.70
N LYS A 220 9.39 5.82 17.25
CA LYS A 220 10.71 5.67 16.65
C LYS A 220 10.71 4.96 15.28
N ASN A 221 9.87 3.94 15.12
CA ASN A 221 9.88 3.06 13.95
C ASN A 221 8.75 3.35 12.95
N THR A 222 8.07 4.48 13.09
CA THR A 222 7.01 4.91 12.16
C THR A 222 7.57 5.60 10.93
N ARG A 223 6.83 5.54 9.83
CA ARG A 223 7.15 6.16 8.54
C ARG A 223 5.89 6.63 7.85
N LEU A 224 6.05 7.59 6.95
CA LEU A 224 4.99 8.05 6.04
C LEU A 224 5.44 7.87 4.59
N ASP A 225 4.53 7.56 3.68
CA ASP A 225 4.85 7.60 2.25
C ASP A 225 4.15 8.78 1.55
N VAL A 226 4.81 9.34 0.53
CA VAL A 226 4.29 10.46 -0.26
C VAL A 226 3.41 10.01 -1.42
N THR A 227 2.85 8.83 -1.33
CA THR A 227 1.97 8.27 -2.35
C THR A 227 0.76 9.18 -2.56
N PRO A 228 0.44 9.60 -3.79
CA PRO A 228 -0.72 10.45 -4.03
C PRO A 228 -2.02 9.76 -3.60
N GLY A 229 -2.73 10.40 -2.69
CA GLY A 229 -4.06 10.02 -2.23
C GLY A 229 -4.89 11.30 -2.15
N GLY A 230 -5.84 11.49 -3.08
CA GLY A 230 -6.48 12.79 -3.23
C GLY A 230 -5.48 13.91 -3.46
N GLU A 231 -5.73 15.08 -2.92
CA GLU A 231 -4.93 16.30 -3.09
C GLU A 231 -3.95 16.56 -1.94
N GLN A 232 -3.64 15.56 -1.12
CA GLN A 232 -2.83 15.66 0.10
C GLN A 232 -1.52 16.45 -0.09
N LEU A 233 -0.73 16.09 -1.13
CA LEU A 233 0.52 16.78 -1.39
C LEU A 233 0.33 18.22 -1.90
N ILE A 234 -0.80 18.51 -2.56
CA ILE A 234 -1.12 19.87 -3.02
C ILE A 234 -1.42 20.74 -1.81
N TYR A 235 -2.28 20.27 -0.91
CA TYR A 235 -2.58 20.98 0.34
C TYR A 235 -1.31 21.26 1.16
N MET A 236 -0.42 20.28 1.30
CA MET A 236 0.88 20.48 1.95
C MET A 236 1.75 21.53 1.24
N ALA A 237 1.70 21.60 -0.08
CA ALA A 237 2.45 22.59 -0.85
C ALA A 237 1.89 24.02 -0.67
N GLU A 238 0.58 24.17 -0.53
CA GLU A 238 -0.08 25.45 -0.22
C GLU A 238 0.30 25.97 1.18
N HIS A 239 0.57 25.05 2.11
CA HIS A 239 0.98 25.33 3.50
C HIS A 239 2.44 24.93 3.75
N TRP A 240 3.31 25.19 2.75
CA TRP A 240 4.70 24.72 2.78
C TRP A 240 5.55 25.35 3.88
N ASP A 241 5.22 26.53 4.33
CA ASP A 241 5.84 27.18 5.50
C ASP A 241 5.74 26.31 6.76
N ILE A 242 4.65 25.58 6.95
CA ILE A 242 4.44 24.63 8.05
C ILE A 242 5.13 23.30 7.71
N TRP A 243 4.82 22.70 6.56
CA TRP A 243 5.28 21.34 6.20
C TRP A 243 6.77 21.24 5.92
N LYS A 244 7.45 22.33 5.55
CA LYS A 244 8.89 22.33 5.30
C LYS A 244 9.69 21.83 6.48
N GLY A 245 9.41 22.34 7.68
CA GLY A 245 10.05 21.90 8.93
C GLY A 245 9.85 20.42 9.20
N PHE A 246 8.63 19.91 8.94
CA PHE A 246 8.31 18.49 9.07
C PHE A 246 9.16 17.62 8.12
N PHE A 247 9.24 17.98 6.82
CA PHE A 247 10.05 17.24 5.84
C PHE A 247 11.54 17.28 6.17
N GLU A 248 12.06 18.39 6.70
CA GLU A 248 13.45 18.53 7.14
C GLU A 248 13.73 17.68 8.39
N LYS A 249 12.84 17.68 9.38
CA LYS A 249 12.96 16.94 10.65
C LYS A 249 12.88 15.43 10.42
N TYR A 250 11.93 14.98 9.61
CA TYR A 250 11.64 13.56 9.41
C TYR A 250 12.13 12.98 8.09
N GLN A 251 13.05 13.68 7.41
CA GLN A 251 13.59 13.34 6.09
C GLN A 251 14.08 11.90 5.91
N ASP A 252 14.46 11.22 7.00
CA ASP A 252 14.99 9.84 6.99
C ASP A 252 13.89 8.78 7.10
N ARG A 253 12.63 9.19 7.30
CA ARG A 253 11.48 8.30 7.52
C ARG A 253 10.30 8.58 6.59
N ILE A 254 10.47 9.44 5.58
CA ILE A 254 9.50 9.66 4.51
C ILE A 254 9.91 8.82 3.31
N LEU A 255 8.95 8.09 2.71
CA LEU A 255 9.17 7.09 1.66
C LEU A 255 8.49 7.51 0.35
N TYR A 256 9.04 7.07 -0.77
CA TYR A 256 8.49 7.30 -2.10
C TYR A 256 7.52 6.17 -2.48
N GLY A 257 6.36 6.52 -3.01
CA GLY A 257 5.39 5.64 -3.60
C GLY A 257 4.49 6.38 -4.57
N THR A 258 3.87 5.67 -5.51
CA THR A 258 2.96 6.26 -6.51
C THR A 258 1.56 5.69 -6.47
N ASP A 259 1.29 4.66 -5.67
CA ASP A 259 0.05 3.88 -5.72
C ASP A 259 -0.23 3.39 -7.15
N PHE A 260 0.82 2.86 -7.76
CA PHE A 260 0.76 2.35 -9.12
C PHE A 260 -0.15 1.13 -9.19
N TYR A 261 -1.05 1.16 -10.16
CA TYR A 261 -1.89 0.03 -10.55
C TYR A 261 -1.65 -0.28 -12.03
N PRO A 262 -1.43 -1.54 -12.42
CA PRO A 262 -1.44 -1.95 -13.82
C PRO A 262 -2.89 -1.98 -14.32
N PHE A 263 -3.38 -0.81 -14.77
CA PHE A 263 -4.75 -0.70 -15.28
C PHE A 263 -4.92 -1.38 -16.63
N GLU A 264 -6.14 -1.85 -16.92
CA GLU A 264 -6.64 -1.89 -18.27
C GLU A 264 -6.74 -0.47 -18.80
N ALA A 265 -5.85 -0.13 -19.69
CA ALA A 265 -6.01 1.03 -20.54
C ALA A 265 -6.48 0.53 -21.91
N ASN A 266 -7.36 1.28 -22.57
CA ASN A 266 -7.84 0.95 -23.91
C ASN A 266 -6.67 0.85 -24.89
N THR A 267 -5.61 1.60 -24.65
CA THR A 267 -4.36 1.56 -25.42
C THR A 267 -3.14 1.51 -24.51
N GLU A 268 -2.00 1.07 -25.06
CA GLU A 268 -0.71 1.14 -24.36
C GLU A 268 -0.33 2.60 -24.06
N GLN A 269 -0.71 3.54 -24.92
CA GLN A 269 -0.46 4.96 -24.72
C GLN A 269 -1.20 5.52 -23.50
N ASP A 270 -2.48 5.16 -23.33
CA ASP A 270 -3.28 5.57 -22.15
C ASP A 270 -2.66 5.05 -20.86
N ARG A 271 -2.17 3.80 -20.90
CA ARG A 271 -1.46 3.19 -19.77
C ARG A 271 -0.19 3.95 -19.41
N ILE A 272 0.61 4.30 -20.42
CA ILE A 272 1.83 5.08 -20.23
C ILE A 272 1.53 6.45 -19.60
N VAL A 273 0.50 7.12 -20.09
CA VAL A 273 0.07 8.43 -19.58
C VAL A 273 -0.36 8.31 -18.12
N ALA A 274 -1.18 7.32 -17.77
CA ALA A 274 -1.66 7.11 -16.41
C ALA A 274 -0.51 6.83 -15.42
N ILE A 275 0.43 5.96 -15.80
CA ILE A 275 1.63 5.63 -15.01
C ILE A 275 2.50 6.86 -14.80
N LYS A 276 2.84 7.55 -15.89
CA LYS A 276 3.73 8.71 -15.84
C LYS A 276 3.11 9.87 -15.06
N ARG A 277 1.80 10.04 -15.09
CA ARG A 277 1.10 11.14 -14.44
C ARG A 277 1.40 11.21 -12.94
N ARG A 278 1.31 10.10 -12.19
CA ARG A 278 1.59 10.05 -10.75
C ARG A 278 3.06 10.30 -10.44
N THR A 279 3.95 9.67 -11.20
CA THR A 279 5.40 9.93 -11.08
C THR A 279 5.77 11.37 -11.41
N GLN A 280 5.18 11.95 -12.46
CA GLN A 280 5.40 13.34 -12.84
C GLN A 280 4.89 14.28 -11.76
N PHE A 281 3.72 14.03 -11.19
CA PHE A 281 3.16 14.82 -10.10
C PHE A 281 4.15 14.93 -8.92
N ILE A 282 4.64 13.79 -8.39
CA ILE A 282 5.59 13.79 -7.28
C ILE A 282 6.89 14.51 -7.66
N ARG A 283 7.37 14.33 -8.90
CA ARG A 283 8.58 15.01 -9.38
C ARG A 283 8.37 16.51 -9.53
N GLN A 284 7.26 16.94 -10.11
CA GLN A 284 6.91 18.35 -10.22
C GLN A 284 6.78 18.98 -8.84
N MET A 285 6.16 18.28 -7.90
CA MET A 285 6.05 18.70 -6.51
C MET A 285 7.41 18.95 -5.86
N PHE A 286 8.35 18.03 -5.97
CA PHE A 286 9.59 18.08 -5.20
C PHE A 286 10.82 18.54 -5.99
N GLU A 287 10.79 18.57 -7.33
CA GLU A 287 11.95 18.91 -8.16
C GLU A 287 11.88 20.33 -8.74
N THR A 288 10.75 21.01 -8.66
CA THR A 288 10.53 22.34 -9.23
C THR A 288 9.92 23.31 -8.21
N ASN A 289 9.94 24.60 -8.54
CA ASN A 289 9.21 25.67 -7.85
C ASN A 289 8.22 26.37 -8.80
N GLY A 290 7.93 25.78 -9.95
CA GLY A 290 7.02 26.30 -10.97
C GLY A 290 5.56 25.88 -10.73
N GLU A 291 4.67 26.50 -11.52
CA GLU A 291 3.25 26.15 -11.55
C GLU A 291 3.02 24.90 -12.40
N HIS A 292 2.17 24.03 -11.92
CA HIS A 292 1.80 22.74 -12.54
C HIS A 292 0.31 22.45 -12.37
N THR A 293 -0.16 21.39 -13.03
CA THR A 293 -1.53 20.87 -12.85
C THR A 293 -1.48 19.37 -12.66
N TYR A 294 -2.18 18.86 -11.64
CA TYR A 294 -2.41 17.45 -11.43
C TYR A 294 -3.91 17.18 -11.44
N LEU A 295 -4.36 16.26 -12.32
CA LEU A 295 -5.78 16.08 -12.63
C LEU A 295 -6.40 17.41 -13.12
N ARG A 296 -7.15 18.11 -12.27
CA ARG A 296 -7.78 19.41 -12.58
C ARG A 296 -7.31 20.53 -11.64
N THR A 297 -6.44 20.21 -10.67
CA THR A 297 -6.02 21.11 -9.62
C THR A 297 -4.64 21.70 -9.94
N ALA A 298 -4.55 23.01 -9.94
CA ALA A 298 -3.28 23.73 -10.09
C ALA A 298 -2.49 23.64 -8.77
N PHE A 299 -1.17 23.56 -8.85
CA PHE A 299 -0.29 23.58 -7.68
C PHE A 299 1.07 24.15 -8.03
N LYS A 300 1.78 24.60 -7.01
CA LYS A 300 3.16 25.07 -7.12
C LYS A 300 4.10 24.04 -6.51
N GLY A 301 5.17 23.69 -7.24
CA GLY A 301 6.21 22.83 -6.73
C GLY A 301 6.96 23.45 -5.56
N VAL A 302 7.42 22.65 -4.59
CA VAL A 302 8.09 23.12 -3.38
C VAL A 302 9.63 23.08 -3.45
N LEU A 303 10.17 22.58 -4.55
CA LEU A 303 11.63 22.46 -4.78
C LEU A 303 12.38 21.90 -3.56
N LEU A 304 12.06 20.70 -3.17
CA LEU A 304 12.66 20.05 -2.00
C LEU A 304 14.18 19.89 -2.18
N ASN A 305 14.95 20.13 -1.11
CA ASN A 305 16.41 19.98 -1.13
C ASN A 305 16.83 18.62 -1.73
N LYS A 306 17.81 18.64 -2.65
CA LYS A 306 18.27 17.43 -3.37
C LYS A 306 18.74 16.30 -2.44
N LYS A 307 19.34 16.61 -1.26
CA LYS A 307 19.76 15.60 -0.29
C LYS A 307 18.54 14.92 0.35
N ILE A 308 17.53 15.70 0.75
CA ILE A 308 16.27 15.21 1.31
C ILE A 308 15.53 14.38 0.25
N ARG A 309 15.37 14.90 -0.97
CA ARG A 309 14.74 14.22 -2.08
C ARG A 309 15.38 12.85 -2.37
N LYS A 310 16.73 12.76 -2.39
CA LYS A 310 17.46 11.52 -2.56
C LYS A 310 17.15 10.50 -1.45
N LYS A 311 16.92 10.95 -0.21
CA LYS A 311 16.50 10.10 0.90
C LYS A 311 15.11 9.55 0.64
N ILE A 312 14.13 10.42 0.38
CA ILE A 312 12.74 10.07 0.10
C ILE A 312 12.64 9.14 -1.10
N TYR A 313 13.24 9.49 -2.23
CA TYR A 313 13.15 8.73 -3.47
C TYR A 313 13.77 7.33 -3.39
N ARG A 314 14.75 7.13 -2.52
CA ARG A 314 15.51 5.89 -2.57
C ARG A 314 16.07 5.41 -1.25
N LYS A 315 16.84 6.26 -0.55
CA LYS A 315 17.68 5.80 0.56
C LYS A 315 16.88 5.27 1.73
N ASN A 316 15.75 5.90 2.03
CA ASN A 316 14.89 5.48 3.13
C ASN A 316 14.29 4.10 2.86
N ALA A 317 13.81 3.84 1.65
CA ALA A 317 13.30 2.52 1.27
C ALA A 317 14.41 1.44 1.25
N GLU A 318 15.64 1.78 0.80
CA GLU A 318 16.80 0.89 0.88
C GLU A 318 17.13 0.51 2.34
N ASN A 319 17.02 1.49 3.26
CA ASN A 319 17.25 1.28 4.70
C ASN A 319 16.10 0.54 5.38
N TYR A 320 14.87 0.75 4.91
CA TYR A 320 13.68 0.08 5.42
C TYR A 320 13.65 -1.40 5.05
N LEU A 321 13.93 -1.72 3.80
CA LEU A 321 13.91 -3.08 3.24
C LEU A 321 15.33 -3.65 3.03
N LYS A 322 16.20 -3.54 4.05
CA LYS A 322 17.60 -3.96 3.97
C LYS A 322 17.78 -5.44 3.59
N LYS A 323 16.94 -6.30 4.14
CA LYS A 323 17.04 -7.75 3.96
C LYS A 323 15.84 -8.25 3.16
N ARG A 324 16.03 -8.40 1.85
CA ARG A 324 15.05 -9.06 1.01
C ARG A 324 14.93 -10.53 1.42
N LYS A 325 13.71 -10.96 1.74
CA LYS A 325 13.45 -12.35 2.13
C LYS A 325 13.66 -13.31 0.95
N VAL A 326 14.12 -14.52 1.28
CA VAL A 326 14.23 -15.64 0.34
C VAL A 326 12.82 -16.23 0.11
N ILE A 327 12.51 -16.54 -1.13
CA ILE A 327 11.20 -17.03 -1.52
C ILE A 327 11.17 -18.55 -1.44
N ASP A 328 10.14 -19.09 -0.81
CA ASP A 328 9.79 -20.51 -0.86
C ASP A 328 8.99 -20.79 -2.14
N LEU A 329 9.62 -21.41 -3.13
CA LEU A 329 8.96 -21.73 -4.40
C LEU A 329 7.95 -22.87 -4.26
N GLU A 330 8.16 -23.79 -3.32
CA GLU A 330 7.21 -24.88 -3.08
C GLU A 330 5.92 -24.36 -2.46
N TYR A 331 6.01 -23.31 -1.62
CA TYR A 331 4.82 -22.59 -1.16
C TYR A 331 4.01 -22.03 -2.35
N ILE A 332 4.66 -21.32 -3.29
CA ILE A 332 3.96 -20.77 -4.46
C ILE A 332 3.28 -21.88 -5.27
N LYS A 333 3.97 -23.01 -5.51
CA LYS A 333 3.41 -24.14 -6.25
C LYS A 333 2.21 -24.75 -5.55
N ARG A 334 2.30 -24.95 -4.23
CA ARG A 334 1.22 -25.53 -3.42
C ARG A 334 -0.01 -24.64 -3.45
N GLU A 335 0.17 -23.32 -3.17
CA GLU A 335 -0.95 -22.37 -3.18
C GLU A 335 -1.57 -22.21 -4.58
N ALA A 336 -0.76 -22.16 -5.62
CA ALA A 336 -1.26 -22.10 -6.98
C ALA A 336 -2.13 -23.32 -7.34
N LYS A 337 -1.71 -24.54 -6.94
CA LYS A 337 -2.51 -25.76 -7.11
C LYS A 337 -3.81 -25.71 -6.30
N ALA A 338 -3.78 -25.23 -5.07
CA ALA A 338 -4.96 -25.08 -4.23
C ALA A 338 -5.97 -24.10 -4.86
N LEU A 339 -5.52 -22.91 -5.28
CA LEU A 339 -6.35 -21.89 -5.91
C LEU A 339 -7.02 -22.34 -7.21
N MET A 340 -6.38 -23.22 -8.00
CA MET A 340 -7.00 -23.79 -9.20
C MET A 340 -8.22 -24.68 -8.90
N ASN A 341 -8.28 -25.25 -7.70
CA ASN A 341 -9.34 -26.15 -7.28
C ASN A 341 -10.42 -25.46 -6.42
N GLU A 342 -10.22 -24.22 -6.04
CA GLU A 342 -11.19 -23.45 -5.26
C GLU A 342 -12.33 -22.94 -6.15
N THR A 343 -13.56 -23.20 -5.73
CA THR A 343 -14.80 -22.80 -6.46
C THR A 343 -15.34 -21.44 -6.03
N THR A 344 -14.57 -20.66 -5.30
CA THR A 344 -14.98 -19.33 -4.82
C THR A 344 -14.95 -18.29 -5.94
N ASP A 345 -15.59 -17.13 -5.73
CA ASP A 345 -15.53 -15.92 -6.58
C ASP A 345 -14.09 -15.38 -6.66
N VAL A 346 -13.23 -16.16 -7.27
CA VAL A 346 -11.82 -15.85 -7.43
C VAL A 346 -11.65 -14.86 -8.58
N ALA A 347 -10.65 -14.05 -8.46
CA ALA A 347 -10.29 -13.04 -9.45
C ALA A 347 -10.29 -13.59 -10.88
N MET A 348 -10.82 -12.82 -11.83
CA MET A 348 -10.72 -13.11 -13.27
C MET A 348 -9.27 -13.49 -13.61
N TYR A 349 -9.09 -14.46 -14.48
CA TYR A 349 -7.79 -15.07 -14.84
C TYR A 349 -7.07 -15.85 -13.71
N CYS A 350 -7.72 -16.13 -12.56
CA CYS A 350 -7.03 -16.86 -11.50
C CYS A 350 -6.50 -18.21 -11.98
N LYS A 351 -7.35 -18.99 -12.66
CA LYS A 351 -6.96 -20.31 -13.16
C LYS A 351 -5.81 -20.25 -14.16
N GLU A 352 -5.94 -19.41 -15.17
CA GLU A 352 -4.90 -19.21 -16.20
C GLU A 352 -3.61 -18.68 -15.60
N ASP A 353 -3.70 -17.77 -14.64
CA ASP A 353 -2.54 -17.23 -13.95
C ASP A 353 -1.83 -18.30 -13.11
N MET A 354 -2.58 -19.16 -12.40
CA MET A 354 -2.00 -20.25 -11.62
C MET A 354 -1.37 -21.32 -12.51
N GLU A 355 -2.00 -21.67 -13.62
CA GLU A 355 -1.43 -22.57 -14.63
C GLU A 355 -0.11 -22.02 -15.19
N TYR A 356 -0.08 -20.72 -15.52
CA TYR A 356 1.14 -20.06 -16.01
C TYR A 356 2.25 -20.06 -14.94
N ILE A 357 1.92 -19.77 -13.68
CA ILE A 357 2.88 -19.81 -12.57
C ILE A 357 3.47 -21.21 -12.42
N LEU A 358 2.63 -22.24 -12.37
CA LEU A 358 3.06 -23.63 -12.23
C LEU A 358 3.97 -24.06 -13.40
N GLN A 359 3.59 -23.73 -14.64
CA GLN A 359 4.41 -23.99 -15.82
C GLN A 359 5.80 -23.34 -15.70
N LYS A 360 5.85 -22.05 -15.30
CA LYS A 360 7.11 -21.31 -15.15
C LYS A 360 8.00 -21.82 -14.03
N LEU A 361 7.42 -22.42 -13.00
CA LEU A 361 8.15 -23.02 -11.88
C LEU A 361 8.48 -24.51 -12.09
N GLY A 362 8.21 -25.06 -13.26
CA GLY A 362 8.50 -26.46 -13.62
C GLY A 362 7.64 -27.47 -12.84
N ALA A 363 6.46 -27.05 -12.37
CA ALA A 363 5.48 -27.96 -11.76
C ALA A 363 4.47 -28.37 -12.85
N ARG A 364 4.37 -29.67 -13.10
CA ARG A 364 3.31 -30.29 -13.93
C ARG A 364 2.14 -30.68 -13.06
#